data_45a7725241f8da614d2c41c0c42ce98c
#
_entry.id   45a7725241f8da614d2c41c0c42ce98c
#
_cell.length_a   1.000
_cell.length_b   1.000
_cell.length_c   1.000
_cell.angle_alpha   90.00
_cell.angle_beta   90.00
_cell.angle_gamma   90.00
#
_symmetry.space_group_name_H-M   'P 1'
#
loop_
_entity.id
_entity.type
_entity.pdbx_description
1 polymer ?
#
loop_
_entity_poly.entity_id
_entity_poly.type
_entity_poly.pdbx_seq_one_letter_code
_entity_poly.pdbx_strand_id
1 'polypeptide(L)'
;MKLYLKGPKCESEKCILNKRAYAPGQHGNSRKSVSEYGKQLREKQKAKRIYGILEKQFKNYVNSALKTKGVTGDILLQKLEGRLDNIVYRSGFAVSRPQARQLIRQGVFLVNGKQVNIPSQALKVGDVVKPVSFDKIHLREGFVLPEWLDANVKEKLVKVGKLPTQEDVVERIDLPLIVEFYSR
;
A
#
# COMPACT_ATOMS: atom_id res chain seq x y z
N MET A 1 16.10 -6.04 -2.24
CA MET A 1 14.99 -6.18 -1.28
C MET A 1 13.73 -6.60 -2.01
N LYS A 2 12.98 -7.60 -1.50
CA LYS A 2 11.67 -8.02 -2.04
C LYS A 2 10.58 -7.07 -1.56
N LEU A 3 9.71 -6.62 -2.45
CA LEU A 3 8.56 -5.76 -2.12
C LEU A 3 7.21 -6.49 -2.16
N TYR A 4 7.20 -7.79 -2.41
CA TYR A 4 6.01 -8.66 -2.44
C TYR A 4 4.82 -8.11 -3.25
N LEU A 5 5.10 -7.47 -4.40
CA LEU A 5 4.09 -6.76 -5.20
C LEU A 5 3.12 -7.68 -5.97
N LYS A 6 3.50 -8.95 -6.16
CA LYS A 6 2.77 -9.91 -6.99
C LYS A 6 2.08 -11.02 -6.18
N GLY A 7 1.87 -10.79 -4.87
CA GLY A 7 1.22 -11.75 -3.98
C GLY A 7 1.95 -13.10 -3.93
N PRO A 8 1.24 -14.25 -4.00
CA PRO A 8 1.80 -15.59 -3.83
C PRO A 8 2.99 -15.92 -4.74
N LYS A 9 3.05 -15.30 -5.92
CA LYS A 9 4.21 -15.48 -6.82
C LYS A 9 5.53 -14.97 -6.22
N CYS A 10 5.48 -13.98 -5.35
CA CYS A 10 6.67 -13.45 -4.67
C CYS A 10 7.16 -14.36 -3.54
N GLU A 11 6.29 -15.20 -3.01
CA GLU A 11 6.58 -16.15 -1.93
C GLU A 11 7.05 -17.50 -2.48
N SER A 12 6.62 -17.85 -3.69
CA SER A 12 6.96 -19.11 -4.34
C SER A 12 8.41 -19.14 -4.86
N GLU A 13 8.92 -20.34 -5.13
CA GLU A 13 10.22 -20.58 -5.77
C GLU A 13 10.33 -19.94 -7.17
N LYS A 14 9.18 -19.69 -7.83
CA LYS A 14 9.12 -19.04 -9.15
C LYS A 14 9.47 -17.54 -9.10
N CYS A 15 9.72 -16.98 -7.91
CA CYS A 15 10.14 -15.60 -7.79
C CYS A 15 11.52 -15.37 -8.42
N ILE A 16 11.60 -14.42 -9.36
CA ILE A 16 12.86 -14.09 -10.05
C ILE A 16 13.95 -13.65 -9.07
N LEU A 17 13.59 -12.98 -7.97
CA LEU A 17 14.53 -12.52 -6.95
C LEU A 17 15.16 -13.65 -6.13
N ASN A 18 14.59 -14.87 -6.17
CA ASN A 18 15.24 -16.04 -5.58
C ASN A 18 16.40 -16.53 -6.45
N LYS A 19 16.25 -16.39 -7.80
CA LYS A 19 17.27 -16.80 -8.76
C LYS A 19 18.33 -15.71 -8.99
N ARG A 20 17.90 -14.44 -9.04
CA ARG A 20 18.75 -13.28 -9.33
C ARG A 20 18.41 -12.14 -8.37
N ALA A 21 19.16 -11.99 -7.28
CA ALA A 21 18.94 -10.98 -6.24
C ALA A 21 19.52 -9.60 -6.58
N TYR A 22 20.01 -9.39 -7.78
CA TYR A 22 20.64 -8.16 -8.26
C TYR A 22 19.82 -7.47 -9.35
N ALA A 23 20.14 -6.21 -9.63
CA ALA A 23 19.46 -5.43 -10.65
C ALA A 23 19.75 -5.98 -12.06
N PRO A 24 18.79 -5.86 -13.01
CA PRO A 24 19.04 -6.27 -14.40
C PRO A 24 20.07 -5.36 -15.07
N GLY A 25 20.75 -5.89 -16.09
CA GLY A 25 21.72 -5.19 -16.92
C GLY A 25 23.17 -5.50 -16.56
N GLN A 26 24.10 -5.03 -17.39
CA GLN A 26 25.54 -5.31 -17.31
C GLN A 26 26.15 -4.92 -15.94
N HIS A 27 25.68 -3.82 -15.35
CA HIS A 27 26.17 -3.28 -14.09
C HIS A 27 25.36 -3.76 -12.87
N GLY A 28 24.52 -4.78 -13.01
CA GLY A 28 23.63 -5.25 -11.94
C GLY A 28 24.36 -5.68 -10.66
N ASN A 29 25.54 -6.27 -10.81
CA ASN A 29 26.39 -6.75 -9.71
C ASN A 29 27.43 -5.75 -9.24
N SER A 30 27.50 -4.53 -9.84
CA SER A 30 28.51 -3.57 -9.44
C SER A 30 28.24 -3.03 -8.02
N ARG A 31 29.28 -3.03 -7.18
CA ARG A 31 29.25 -2.39 -5.86
C ARG A 31 29.39 -0.88 -6.04
N LYS A 32 28.28 -0.16 -5.98
CA LYS A 32 28.27 1.30 -5.98
C LYS A 32 27.96 1.81 -4.58
N SER A 33 28.74 2.76 -4.08
CA SER A 33 28.36 3.52 -2.91
C SER A 33 27.09 4.32 -3.23
N VAL A 34 26.13 4.32 -2.32
CA VAL A 34 24.88 5.07 -2.50
C VAL A 34 25.00 6.38 -1.74
N SER A 35 24.95 7.51 -2.46
CA SER A 35 24.91 8.84 -1.85
C SER A 35 23.65 9.03 -0.99
N GLU A 36 23.66 10.02 -0.09
CA GLU A 36 22.46 10.33 0.74
C GLU A 36 21.24 10.65 -0.14
N TYR A 37 21.41 11.45 -1.18
CA TYR A 37 20.35 11.66 -2.19
C TYR A 37 19.85 10.34 -2.78
N GLY A 38 20.77 9.44 -3.12
CA GLY A 38 20.42 8.13 -3.66
C GLY A 38 19.62 7.26 -2.69
N LYS A 39 19.92 7.32 -1.37
CA LYS A 39 19.15 6.63 -0.33
C LYS A 39 17.73 7.19 -0.25
N GLN A 40 17.58 8.50 -0.17
CA GLN A 40 16.29 9.18 -0.13
C GLN A 40 15.45 8.89 -1.38
N LEU A 41 16.05 8.98 -2.56
CA LEU A 41 15.38 8.65 -3.82
C LEU A 41 14.90 7.20 -3.86
N ARG A 42 15.73 6.25 -3.41
CA ARG A 42 15.36 4.82 -3.37
C ARG A 42 14.21 4.55 -2.40
N GLU A 43 14.21 5.20 -1.24
CA GLU A 43 13.15 5.02 -0.25
C GLU A 43 11.83 5.60 -0.75
N LYS A 44 11.85 6.78 -1.39
CA LYS A 44 10.69 7.33 -2.09
C LYS A 44 10.16 6.37 -3.16
N GLN A 45 11.03 5.84 -4.02
CA GLN A 45 10.65 4.91 -5.07
C GLN A 45 10.10 3.60 -4.53
N LYS A 46 10.64 3.12 -3.40
CA LYS A 46 10.15 1.94 -2.68
C LYS A 46 8.71 2.15 -2.23
N ALA A 47 8.42 3.22 -1.48
CA ALA A 47 7.08 3.56 -1.04
C ALA A 47 6.11 3.69 -2.23
N LYS A 48 6.48 4.47 -3.24
CA LYS A 48 5.68 4.67 -4.44
C LYS A 48 5.33 3.36 -5.16
N ARG A 49 6.27 2.41 -5.23
CA ARG A 49 6.04 1.11 -5.86
C ARG A 49 5.18 0.17 -5.01
N ILE A 50 5.36 0.18 -3.69
CA ILE A 50 4.54 -0.61 -2.76
C ILE A 50 3.06 -0.24 -2.91
N TYR A 51 2.74 1.06 -2.86
CA TYR A 51 1.36 1.54 -3.02
C TYR A 51 0.92 1.66 -4.48
N GLY A 52 1.81 1.45 -5.46
CA GLY A 52 1.50 1.53 -6.89
C GLY A 52 1.02 2.92 -7.33
N ILE A 53 1.59 4.00 -6.81
CA ILE A 53 1.18 5.38 -7.03
C ILE A 53 2.12 6.06 -8.03
N LEU A 54 1.57 6.96 -8.89
CA LEU A 54 2.35 7.78 -9.79
C LEU A 54 3.04 8.94 -9.06
N GLU A 55 4.13 9.47 -9.63
CA GLU A 55 4.95 10.52 -9.00
C GLU A 55 4.13 11.77 -8.63
N LYS A 56 3.30 12.27 -9.56
CA LYS A 56 2.46 13.45 -9.34
C LYS A 56 1.54 13.25 -8.13
N GLN A 57 0.87 12.10 -8.05
CA GLN A 57 -0.04 11.80 -6.94
C GLN A 57 0.72 11.63 -5.62
N PHE A 58 1.88 10.98 -5.64
CA PHE A 58 2.69 10.81 -4.45
C PHE A 58 3.17 12.17 -3.91
N LYS A 59 3.67 13.07 -4.79
CA LYS A 59 4.05 14.43 -4.43
C LYS A 59 2.88 15.21 -3.82
N ASN A 60 1.66 15.04 -4.36
CA ASN A 60 0.47 15.67 -3.79
C ASN A 60 0.17 15.19 -2.35
N TYR A 61 0.36 13.89 -2.07
CA TYR A 61 0.21 13.37 -0.70
C TYR A 61 1.25 13.96 0.24
N VAL A 62 2.52 14.01 -0.18
CA VAL A 62 3.59 14.62 0.64
C VAL A 62 3.31 16.10 0.89
N ASN A 63 2.99 16.87 -0.15
CA ASN A 63 2.68 18.29 -0.01
C ASN A 63 1.46 18.54 0.88
N SER A 64 0.47 17.68 0.81
CA SER A 64 -0.70 17.73 1.70
C SER A 64 -0.33 17.37 3.15
N ALA A 65 0.58 16.42 3.36
CA ALA A 65 1.06 16.06 4.70
C ALA A 65 1.89 17.18 5.32
N LEU A 66 2.76 17.84 4.54
CA LEU A 66 3.55 19.00 4.98
C LEU A 66 2.70 20.19 5.42
N LYS A 67 1.51 20.37 4.84
CA LYS A 67 0.57 21.45 5.20
C LYS A 67 -0.30 21.12 6.42
N THR A 68 -0.36 19.88 6.84
CA THR A 68 -1.21 19.43 7.95
C THR A 68 -0.40 19.50 9.25
N LYS A 69 -1.01 20.00 10.34
CA LYS A 69 -0.37 20.02 11.67
C LYS A 69 -0.17 18.59 12.18
N GLY A 70 1.04 18.27 12.66
CA GLY A 70 1.43 16.97 13.21
C GLY A 70 2.72 16.43 12.61
N VAL A 71 3.03 15.17 12.90
CA VAL A 71 4.22 14.48 12.35
C VAL A 71 3.95 14.16 10.88
N THR A 72 4.68 14.81 9.99
CA THR A 72 4.47 14.71 8.53
C THR A 72 4.54 13.26 8.03
N GLY A 73 5.46 12.45 8.58
CA GLY A 73 5.59 11.04 8.23
C GLY A 73 4.33 10.23 8.52
N ASP A 74 3.77 10.40 9.72
CA ASP A 74 2.57 9.67 10.13
C ASP A 74 1.35 10.09 9.29
N ILE A 75 1.21 11.39 9.03
CA ILE A 75 0.14 11.91 8.19
C ILE A 75 0.27 11.37 6.75
N LEU A 76 1.48 11.30 6.21
CA LEU A 76 1.73 10.71 4.90
C LEU A 76 1.33 9.22 4.90
N LEU A 77 1.72 8.47 5.92
CA LEU A 77 1.38 7.07 6.08
C LEU A 77 -0.13 6.86 6.14
N GLN A 78 -0.83 7.63 6.97
CA GLN A 78 -2.30 7.59 7.09
C GLN A 78 -2.99 7.83 5.75
N LYS A 79 -2.49 8.79 4.95
CA LYS A 79 -3.02 9.07 3.61
C LYS A 79 -2.77 7.92 2.62
N LEU A 80 -1.64 7.21 2.74
CA LEU A 80 -1.30 6.08 1.89
C LEU A 80 -2.07 4.81 2.29
N GLU A 81 -2.15 4.53 3.57
CA GLU A 81 -2.87 3.37 4.11
C GLU A 81 -4.39 3.54 4.02
N GLY A 82 -4.92 4.75 4.20
CA GLY A 82 -6.35 5.05 4.11
C GLY A 82 -6.95 5.03 2.70
N ARG A 83 -6.20 4.63 1.69
CA ARG A 83 -6.72 4.45 0.32
C ARG A 83 -7.55 3.18 0.21
N LEU A 84 -8.64 3.25 -0.53
CA LEU A 84 -9.53 2.10 -0.73
C LEU A 84 -8.79 0.87 -1.31
N ASP A 85 -7.91 1.07 -2.31
CA ASP A 85 -7.14 -0.03 -2.91
C ASP A 85 -6.22 -0.73 -1.89
N ASN A 86 -5.68 0.03 -0.96
CA ASN A 86 -4.84 -0.51 0.09
C ASN A 86 -5.67 -1.21 1.18
N ILE A 87 -6.80 -0.64 1.61
CA ILE A 87 -7.69 -1.26 2.59
C ILE A 87 -8.23 -2.59 2.09
N VAL A 88 -8.67 -2.67 0.82
CA VAL A 88 -9.10 -3.94 0.18
C VAL A 88 -7.97 -4.98 0.17
N TYR A 89 -6.73 -4.57 -0.03
CA TYR A 89 -5.58 -5.47 0.05
C TYR A 89 -5.27 -5.88 1.50
N ARG A 90 -5.29 -4.96 2.46
CA ARG A 90 -5.02 -5.21 3.89
C ARG A 90 -6.07 -6.11 4.52
N SER A 91 -7.32 -5.99 4.10
CA SER A 91 -8.42 -6.83 4.56
C SER A 91 -8.45 -8.23 3.93
N GLY A 92 -7.48 -8.58 3.08
CA GLY A 92 -7.38 -9.91 2.49
C GLY A 92 -8.34 -10.17 1.32
N PHE A 93 -9.14 -9.19 0.89
CA PHE A 93 -10.05 -9.34 -0.26
C PHE A 93 -9.34 -9.40 -1.61
N ALA A 94 -8.04 -9.13 -1.63
CA ALA A 94 -7.21 -9.27 -2.82
C ALA A 94 -5.83 -9.79 -2.44
N VAL A 95 -5.23 -10.58 -3.33
CA VAL A 95 -3.89 -11.16 -3.12
C VAL A 95 -2.77 -10.14 -3.37
N SER A 96 -3.09 -9.01 -4.01
CA SER A 96 -2.14 -7.93 -4.28
C SER A 96 -2.86 -6.59 -4.48
N ARG A 97 -2.14 -5.46 -4.24
CA ARG A 97 -2.67 -4.12 -4.49
C ARG A 97 -3.09 -3.88 -5.95
N PRO A 98 -2.36 -4.36 -6.97
CA PRO A 98 -2.84 -4.29 -8.36
C PRO A 98 -4.18 -5.01 -8.59
N GLN A 99 -4.39 -6.19 -8.00
CA GLN A 99 -5.67 -6.89 -8.09
C GLN A 99 -6.77 -6.12 -7.36
N ALA A 100 -6.51 -5.59 -6.15
CA ALA A 100 -7.46 -4.75 -5.43
C ALA A 100 -7.95 -3.58 -6.30
N ARG A 101 -7.03 -2.91 -7.01
CA ARG A 101 -7.34 -1.85 -7.96
C ARG A 101 -8.26 -2.30 -9.08
N GLN A 102 -7.99 -3.46 -9.66
CA GLN A 102 -8.79 -4.01 -10.75
C GLN A 102 -10.21 -4.31 -10.27
N LEU A 103 -10.37 -4.96 -9.12
CA LEU A 103 -11.66 -5.27 -8.53
C LEU A 103 -12.48 -4.02 -8.19
N ILE A 104 -11.84 -2.98 -7.63
CA ILE A 104 -12.51 -1.70 -7.35
C ILE A 104 -12.99 -1.04 -8.64
N ARG A 105 -12.16 -1.00 -9.71
CA ARG A 105 -12.57 -0.44 -11.00
C ARG A 105 -13.75 -1.17 -11.64
N GLN A 106 -13.89 -2.45 -11.34
CA GLN A 106 -15.03 -3.27 -11.78
C GLN A 106 -16.27 -3.05 -10.91
N GLY A 107 -16.21 -2.18 -9.90
CA GLY A 107 -17.34 -1.89 -9.02
C GLY A 107 -17.70 -3.03 -8.07
N VAL A 108 -16.73 -3.88 -7.71
CA VAL A 108 -16.97 -5.06 -6.85
C VAL A 108 -17.17 -4.66 -5.38
N PHE A 109 -16.91 -3.43 -4.99
CA PHE A 109 -16.98 -2.97 -3.59
C PHE A 109 -17.98 -1.85 -3.37
N LEU A 110 -18.61 -1.87 -2.20
CA LEU A 110 -19.41 -0.82 -1.62
C LEU A 110 -18.62 -0.14 -0.50
N VAL A 111 -18.73 1.17 -0.42
CA VAL A 111 -18.28 1.98 0.72
C VAL A 111 -19.50 2.66 1.30
N ASN A 112 -19.82 2.40 2.57
CA ASN A 112 -21.00 2.91 3.26
C ASN A 112 -22.30 2.66 2.45
N GLY A 113 -22.42 1.48 1.84
CA GLY A 113 -23.58 1.08 1.04
C GLY A 113 -23.61 1.61 -0.39
N LYS A 114 -22.67 2.47 -0.79
CA LYS A 114 -22.59 3.03 -2.15
C LYS A 114 -21.49 2.34 -2.96
N GLN A 115 -21.79 1.95 -4.19
CA GLN A 115 -20.81 1.34 -5.09
C GLN A 115 -19.72 2.34 -5.49
N VAL A 116 -18.47 1.90 -5.45
CA VAL A 116 -17.29 2.76 -5.71
C VAL A 116 -16.39 2.08 -6.73
N ASN A 117 -15.92 2.89 -7.70
CA ASN A 117 -14.98 2.45 -8.74
C ASN A 117 -13.65 3.23 -8.72
N ILE A 118 -13.39 4.03 -7.68
CA ILE A 118 -12.22 4.89 -7.54
C ILE A 118 -11.24 4.28 -6.53
N PRO A 119 -10.12 3.64 -6.97
CA PRO A 119 -9.17 2.99 -6.07
C PRO A 119 -8.46 3.94 -5.11
N SER A 120 -8.31 5.21 -5.50
CA SER A 120 -7.64 6.24 -4.70
C SER A 120 -8.54 6.94 -3.71
N GLN A 121 -9.81 6.54 -3.56
CA GLN A 121 -10.72 7.11 -2.59
C GLN A 121 -10.12 6.97 -1.18
N ALA A 122 -10.03 8.09 -0.47
CA ALA A 122 -9.61 8.10 0.92
C ALA A 122 -10.78 7.70 1.81
N LEU A 123 -10.55 6.76 2.70
CA LEU A 123 -11.49 6.33 3.72
C LEU A 123 -11.12 6.94 5.07
N LYS A 124 -12.14 7.17 5.89
CA LYS A 124 -12.02 7.74 7.23
C LYS A 124 -12.34 6.68 8.27
N VAL A 125 -11.96 6.95 9.51
CA VAL A 125 -12.39 6.15 10.66
C VAL A 125 -13.93 6.10 10.69
N GLY A 126 -14.48 4.90 10.81
CA GLY A 126 -15.90 4.63 10.76
C GLY A 126 -16.42 4.15 9.40
N ASP A 127 -15.70 4.38 8.31
CA ASP A 127 -16.11 3.92 6.98
C ASP A 127 -16.10 2.38 6.91
N VAL A 128 -17.11 1.83 6.20
CA VAL A 128 -17.33 0.40 6.05
C VAL A 128 -17.15 0.02 4.58
N VAL A 129 -16.32 -0.98 4.34
CA VAL A 129 -16.09 -1.58 3.01
C VAL A 129 -16.71 -2.97 2.98
N LYS A 130 -17.59 -3.22 2.00
CA LYS A 130 -18.24 -4.50 1.79
C LYS A 130 -18.18 -4.88 0.31
N PRO A 131 -17.87 -6.14 -0.05
CA PRO A 131 -18.02 -6.59 -1.43
C PRO A 131 -19.50 -6.74 -1.82
N VAL A 132 -19.81 -6.44 -3.08
CA VAL A 132 -21.15 -6.63 -3.68
C VAL A 132 -21.47 -8.12 -3.80
N SER A 133 -20.49 -8.90 -4.30
CA SER A 133 -20.57 -10.35 -4.45
C SER A 133 -19.21 -10.98 -4.14
N PHE A 134 -19.22 -12.18 -3.58
CA PHE A 134 -18.00 -12.93 -3.24
C PHE A 134 -17.47 -13.77 -4.40
N ASP A 135 -18.23 -14.00 -5.45
CA ASP A 135 -17.85 -14.87 -6.57
C ASP A 135 -16.56 -14.43 -7.28
N LYS A 136 -16.27 -13.12 -7.20
CA LYS A 136 -15.08 -12.50 -7.83
C LYS A 136 -13.91 -12.29 -6.85
N ILE A 137 -14.06 -12.69 -5.59
CA ILE A 137 -13.09 -12.43 -4.54
C ILE A 137 -12.41 -13.73 -4.12
N HIS A 138 -11.10 -13.75 -4.29
CA HIS A 138 -10.25 -14.79 -3.73
C HIS A 138 -9.60 -14.24 -2.46
N LEU A 139 -10.04 -14.70 -1.30
CA LEU A 139 -9.44 -14.32 -0.03
C LEU A 139 -7.97 -14.75 -0.01
N ARG A 140 -7.11 -13.87 0.44
CA ARG A 140 -5.69 -14.14 0.60
C ARG A 140 -5.49 -15.04 1.82
N GLU A 141 -4.95 -16.24 1.60
CA GLU A 141 -4.58 -17.16 2.68
C GLU A 141 -3.43 -16.59 3.51
N GLY A 142 -3.44 -16.87 4.82
CA GLY A 142 -2.36 -16.48 5.73
C GLY A 142 -2.17 -14.97 5.94
N PHE A 143 -3.16 -14.13 5.58
CA PHE A 143 -3.07 -12.71 5.89
C PHE A 143 -3.38 -12.44 7.36
N VAL A 144 -2.67 -11.49 7.94
CA VAL A 144 -2.96 -10.96 9.27
C VAL A 144 -3.68 -9.64 9.09
N LEU A 145 -4.88 -9.52 9.67
CA LEU A 145 -5.63 -8.28 9.66
C LEU A 145 -4.92 -7.27 10.58
N PRO A 146 -4.59 -6.06 10.09
CA PRO A 146 -4.02 -5.03 10.94
C PRO A 146 -4.99 -4.58 12.01
N GLU A 147 -4.49 -4.22 13.20
CA GLU A 147 -5.30 -3.81 14.35
C GLU A 147 -6.17 -2.55 14.12
N TRP A 148 -5.84 -1.73 13.14
CA TRP A 148 -6.61 -0.54 12.78
C TRP A 148 -7.83 -0.82 11.89
N LEU A 149 -8.01 -2.09 11.47
CA LEU A 149 -9.16 -2.57 10.71
C LEU A 149 -9.96 -3.56 11.52
N ASP A 150 -11.25 -3.35 11.63
CA ASP A 150 -12.20 -4.27 12.27
C ASP A 150 -12.90 -5.11 11.19
N ALA A 151 -12.74 -6.43 11.22
CA ALA A 151 -13.42 -7.30 10.27
C ALA A 151 -14.62 -8.00 10.95
N ASN A 152 -15.78 -7.89 10.32
CA ASN A 152 -16.91 -8.75 10.67
C ASN A 152 -16.97 -9.94 9.69
N VAL A 153 -16.53 -11.10 10.16
CA VAL A 153 -16.46 -12.32 9.35
C VAL A 153 -17.83 -12.78 8.88
N LYS A 154 -18.87 -12.63 9.72
CA LYS A 154 -20.25 -13.05 9.41
C LYS A 154 -20.85 -12.20 8.27
N GLU A 155 -20.65 -10.91 8.31
CA GLU A 155 -21.17 -9.97 7.32
C GLU A 155 -20.18 -9.72 6.18
N LYS A 156 -18.98 -10.31 6.27
CA LYS A 156 -17.92 -10.19 5.29
C LYS A 156 -17.63 -8.72 4.93
N LEU A 157 -17.55 -7.86 5.93
CA LEU A 157 -17.25 -6.46 5.83
C LEU A 157 -16.03 -6.09 6.65
N VAL A 158 -15.41 -4.98 6.28
CA VAL A 158 -14.29 -4.38 7.02
C VAL A 158 -14.61 -2.93 7.32
N LYS A 159 -14.43 -2.54 8.56
CA LYS A 159 -14.57 -1.16 9.05
C LYS A 159 -13.20 -0.59 9.38
N VAL A 160 -13.00 0.68 9.11
CA VAL A 160 -11.83 1.43 9.58
C VAL A 160 -12.05 1.81 11.04
N GLY A 161 -11.35 1.14 11.97
CA GLY A 161 -11.52 1.35 13.41
C GLY A 161 -10.72 2.53 13.94
N LYS A 162 -9.43 2.59 13.62
CA LYS A 162 -8.52 3.68 14.03
C LYS A 162 -7.63 4.15 12.87
N LEU A 163 -6.91 5.24 13.04
CA LEU A 163 -5.90 5.67 12.08
C LEU A 163 -4.67 4.76 12.19
N PRO A 164 -4.08 4.34 11.05
CA PRO A 164 -2.88 3.50 11.07
C PRO A 164 -1.68 4.27 11.62
N THR A 165 -0.87 3.57 12.40
CA THR A 165 0.43 4.04 12.91
C THR A 165 1.58 3.38 12.14
N GLN A 166 2.80 3.83 12.36
CA GLN A 166 3.98 3.26 11.71
C GLN A 166 4.21 1.80 12.15
N GLU A 167 3.81 1.44 13.35
CA GLU A 167 3.93 0.08 13.90
C GLU A 167 2.94 -0.90 13.24
N ASP A 168 1.79 -0.40 12.79
CA ASP A 168 0.75 -1.19 12.12
C ASP A 168 1.15 -1.61 10.68
N VAL A 169 2.23 -1.04 10.13
CA VAL A 169 2.62 -1.23 8.74
C VAL A 169 3.79 -2.20 8.64
N VAL A 170 3.52 -3.37 8.05
CA VAL A 170 4.52 -4.45 7.88
C VAL A 170 5.68 -4.03 6.97
N GLU A 171 5.41 -3.19 5.97
CA GLU A 171 6.42 -2.68 5.05
C GLU A 171 7.26 -1.60 5.74
N ARG A 172 8.51 -1.92 6.05
CA ARG A 172 9.46 -0.96 6.64
C ARG A 172 9.81 0.13 5.63
N ILE A 173 9.15 1.28 5.76
CA ILE A 173 9.36 2.49 4.97
C ILE A 173 9.98 3.54 5.88
N ASP A 174 11.11 4.08 5.46
CA ASP A 174 11.77 5.18 6.17
C ASP A 174 11.12 6.52 5.74
N LEU A 175 10.11 6.91 6.50
CA LEU A 175 9.33 8.12 6.23
C LEU A 175 10.15 9.41 6.34
N PRO A 176 11.04 9.58 7.33
CA PRO A 176 11.97 10.70 7.42
C PRO A 176 12.75 10.95 6.13
N LEU A 177 13.34 9.91 5.53
CA LEU A 177 14.10 10.04 4.28
C LEU A 177 13.21 10.53 3.12
N ILE A 178 11.93 10.13 3.11
CA ILE A 178 10.99 10.59 2.08
C ILE A 178 10.64 12.06 2.29
N VAL A 179 10.37 12.46 3.53
CA VAL A 179 10.06 13.86 3.85
C VAL A 179 11.24 14.76 3.49
N GLU A 180 12.46 14.36 3.87
CA GLU A 180 13.69 15.09 3.56
C GLU A 180 13.92 15.25 2.04
N PHE A 181 13.62 14.21 1.26
CA PHE A 181 13.70 14.28 -0.20
C PHE A 181 12.85 15.40 -0.83
N TYR A 182 11.67 15.66 -0.25
CA TYR A 182 10.73 16.68 -0.76
C TYR A 182 10.85 18.05 -0.08
N SER A 183 11.64 18.15 1.00
CA SER A 183 11.87 19.40 1.73
C SER A 183 13.04 20.23 1.16
N ARG A 184 13.70 19.71 0.13
CA ARG A 184 14.80 20.36 -0.60
C ARG A 184 14.28 21.35 -1.62
#